data_603874701aafa4be9fc38f25d8da05c9
#
_entry.id   603874701aafa4be9fc38f25d8da05c9
#
_cell.length_a   1.000
_cell.length_b   1.000
_cell.length_c   1.000
_cell.angle_alpha   90.00
_cell.angle_beta   90.00
_cell.angle_gamma   90.00
#
_symmetry.space_group_name_H-M   'P 1'
#
loop_
_entity.id
_entity.type
_entity.pdbx_description
1 polymer ?
#
loop_
_entity_poly.entity_id
_entity_poly.type
_entity_poly.pdbx_seq_one_letter_code
_entity_poly.pdbx_strand_id
1 'polypeptide(L)'
;LRGGQGGEVHADPLLWLDGLELALDRLAKLTDLAQVDAVSVSGQQHGSVYLGAGYEAALADGSRATSLAAKIAPALSQRTSPIWMDSSTAAECAEIAAALGGNQAVCDLTGSVATPRFTGPQIRRFAKQDPAAWARTKRVHLVSSFFASVLAGADAAIDTGDGAGMNLMDIRRGDWSPA
;
A
#
# COMPACT_ATOMS: atom_id res chain seq x y z
N LEU A 1 14.62 1.76 -7.25
CA LEU A 1 14.26 0.34 -7.12
C LEU A 1 15.38 -0.40 -6.40
N ARG A 2 15.03 -1.27 -5.49
CA ARG A 2 15.96 -2.18 -4.81
C ARG A 2 15.55 -3.61 -5.17
N GLY A 3 16.45 -4.35 -5.79
CA GLY A 3 16.30 -5.78 -6.01
C GLY A 3 16.94 -6.56 -4.87
N GLY A 4 16.25 -7.58 -4.37
CA GLY A 4 16.73 -8.52 -3.36
C GLY A 4 16.89 -9.93 -3.91
N GLN A 5 17.20 -10.88 -3.05
CA GLN A 5 17.26 -12.29 -3.42
C GLN A 5 15.84 -12.86 -3.62
N GLY A 6 15.72 -13.89 -4.46
CA GLY A 6 14.47 -14.62 -4.65
C GLY A 6 13.34 -13.85 -5.34
N GLY A 7 13.66 -12.84 -6.16
CA GLY A 7 12.65 -12.09 -6.91
C GLY A 7 12.04 -10.91 -6.15
N GLU A 8 12.64 -10.51 -5.03
CA GLU A 8 12.22 -9.33 -4.26
C GLU A 8 12.50 -8.05 -5.04
N VAL A 9 11.48 -7.19 -5.16
CA VAL A 9 11.60 -5.87 -5.81
C VAL A 9 10.81 -4.85 -5.01
N HIS A 10 11.54 -3.89 -4.43
CA HIS A 10 10.96 -2.83 -3.59
C HIS A 10 11.27 -1.44 -4.12
N ALA A 11 10.39 -0.49 -3.83
CA ALA A 11 10.61 0.93 -3.99
C ALA A 11 10.63 1.63 -2.62
N ASP A 12 11.20 2.81 -2.58
CA ASP A 12 11.12 3.70 -1.41
C ASP A 12 9.85 4.54 -1.54
N PRO A 13 8.87 4.39 -0.62
CA PRO A 13 7.63 5.17 -0.68
C PRO A 13 7.84 6.66 -0.45
N LEU A 14 8.94 7.07 0.18
CA LEU A 14 9.27 8.47 0.40
C LEU A 14 9.63 9.19 -0.91
N LEU A 15 10.26 8.49 -1.86
CA LEU A 15 10.52 9.04 -3.20
C LEU A 15 9.22 9.33 -3.97
N TRP A 16 8.16 8.60 -3.69
CA TRP A 16 6.85 8.88 -4.29
C TRP A 16 6.28 10.20 -3.74
N LEU A 17 6.47 10.48 -2.44
CA LEU A 17 6.05 11.74 -1.82
C LEU A 17 6.85 12.93 -2.34
N ASP A 18 8.17 12.78 -2.49
CA ASP A 18 9.01 13.80 -3.12
C ASP A 18 8.54 14.11 -4.56
N GLY A 19 8.17 13.06 -5.31
CA GLY A 19 7.60 13.20 -6.64
C GLY A 19 6.26 13.94 -6.65
N LEU A 20 5.38 13.66 -5.67
CA LEU A 20 4.11 14.35 -5.50
C LEU A 20 4.32 15.84 -5.20
N GLU A 21 5.18 16.18 -4.24
CA GLU A 21 5.50 17.58 -3.91
C GLU A 21 6.03 18.32 -5.13
N LEU A 22 6.99 17.72 -5.86
CA LEU A 22 7.53 18.31 -7.07
C LEU A 22 6.46 18.53 -8.16
N ALA A 23 5.52 17.58 -8.30
CA ALA A 23 4.43 17.69 -9.27
C ALA A 23 3.48 18.84 -8.89
N LEU A 24 3.10 18.93 -7.60
CA LEU A 24 2.24 20.01 -7.10
C LEU A 24 2.92 21.38 -7.23
N ASP A 25 4.21 21.49 -6.91
CA ASP A 25 4.97 22.73 -7.06
C ASP A 25 5.06 23.20 -8.52
N ARG A 26 5.18 22.26 -9.44
CA ARG A 26 5.17 22.58 -10.89
C ARG A 26 3.79 22.98 -11.36
N LEU A 27 2.76 22.28 -10.91
CA LEU A 27 1.37 22.57 -11.27
C LEU A 27 0.94 23.95 -10.75
N ALA A 28 1.31 24.32 -9.54
CA ALA A 28 1.03 25.62 -8.94
C ALA A 28 1.61 26.82 -9.74
N LYS A 29 2.65 26.58 -10.57
CA LYS A 29 3.21 27.62 -11.47
C LYS A 29 2.43 27.74 -12.79
N LEU A 30 1.59 26.76 -13.11
CA LEU A 30 0.84 26.67 -14.36
C LEU A 30 -0.64 27.02 -14.18
N THR A 31 -1.17 26.83 -12.99
CA THR A 31 -2.58 27.06 -12.69
C THR A 31 -2.78 27.46 -11.23
N ASP A 32 -3.89 28.10 -10.95
CA ASP A 32 -4.33 28.42 -9.57
C ASP A 32 -4.95 27.16 -8.94
N LEU A 33 -4.24 26.55 -8.00
CA LEU A 33 -4.69 25.35 -7.30
C LEU A 33 -5.94 25.60 -6.43
N ALA A 34 -6.25 26.86 -6.07
CA ALA A 34 -7.47 27.20 -5.34
C ALA A 34 -8.76 26.98 -6.17
N GLN A 35 -8.62 26.83 -7.48
CA GLN A 35 -9.74 26.53 -8.37
C GLN A 35 -9.93 25.03 -8.65
N VAL A 36 -9.18 24.17 -7.96
CA VAL A 36 -9.32 22.72 -8.08
C VAL A 36 -10.36 22.23 -7.08
N ASP A 37 -11.49 21.76 -7.56
CA ASP A 37 -12.61 21.29 -6.73
C ASP A 37 -12.42 19.86 -6.23
N ALA A 38 -11.70 19.01 -6.99
CA ALA A 38 -11.51 17.62 -6.64
C ALA A 38 -10.18 17.07 -7.19
N VAL A 39 -9.61 16.09 -6.47
CA VAL A 39 -8.42 15.36 -6.88
C VAL A 39 -8.72 13.87 -6.79
N SER A 40 -8.32 13.12 -7.81
CA SER A 40 -8.35 11.66 -7.80
C SER A 40 -6.94 11.11 -8.00
N VAL A 41 -6.69 9.93 -7.45
CA VAL A 41 -5.38 9.29 -7.49
C VAL A 41 -5.48 7.91 -8.08
N SER A 42 -4.56 7.58 -8.98
CA SER A 42 -4.25 6.20 -9.34
C SER A 42 -2.80 5.89 -8.99
N GLY A 43 -2.54 4.65 -8.62
CA GLY A 43 -1.19 4.19 -8.26
C GLY A 43 -0.80 2.95 -9.06
N GLN A 44 0.47 2.56 -8.98
CA GLN A 44 0.86 1.26 -9.49
C GLN A 44 0.14 0.16 -8.72
N GLN A 45 -0.37 -0.85 -9.42
CA GLN A 45 -1.08 -1.97 -8.80
C GLN A 45 -0.16 -2.73 -7.83
N HIS A 46 -0.75 -3.29 -6.77
CA HIS A 46 -0.11 -4.18 -5.80
C HIS A 46 1.03 -3.57 -4.97
N GLY A 47 1.47 -2.35 -5.24
CA GLY A 47 2.41 -1.65 -4.36
C GLY A 47 1.75 -1.35 -3.02
N SER A 48 2.42 -1.65 -1.90
CA SER A 48 1.85 -1.47 -0.58
C SER A 48 2.77 -0.73 0.38
N VAL A 49 2.18 0.17 1.18
CA VAL A 49 2.87 1.01 2.18
C VAL A 49 2.39 0.60 3.56
N TYR A 50 3.31 0.36 4.47
CA TYR A 50 3.05 -0.14 5.82
C TYR A 50 3.31 0.97 6.84
N LEU A 51 2.27 1.36 7.56
CA LEU A 51 2.28 2.49 8.48
C LEU A 51 2.08 2.01 9.92
N GLY A 52 2.89 2.53 10.82
CA GLY A 52 2.84 2.27 12.26
C GLY A 52 2.16 3.40 13.02
N ALA A 53 2.36 3.44 14.32
CA ALA A 53 1.81 4.48 15.20
C ALA A 53 2.24 5.89 14.76
N GLY A 54 1.34 6.85 14.91
CA GLY A 54 1.58 8.25 14.58
C GLY A 54 1.30 8.62 13.11
N TYR A 55 0.95 7.66 12.25
CA TYR A 55 0.68 7.95 10.85
C TYR A 55 -0.50 8.92 10.65
N GLU A 56 -1.53 8.82 11.45
CA GLU A 56 -2.70 9.71 11.38
C GLU A 56 -2.31 11.16 11.69
N ALA A 57 -1.49 11.37 12.72
CA ALA A 57 -0.98 12.69 13.06
C ALA A 57 -0.04 13.24 11.97
N ALA A 58 0.78 12.36 11.36
CA ALA A 58 1.66 12.74 10.26
C ALA A 58 0.86 13.14 9.00
N LEU A 59 -0.25 12.45 8.71
CA LEU A 59 -1.15 12.81 7.61
C LEU A 59 -1.85 14.15 7.87
N ALA A 60 -2.32 14.38 9.11
CA ALA A 60 -3.05 15.59 9.49
C ALA A 60 -2.15 16.84 9.62
N ASP A 61 -0.81 16.67 9.62
CA ASP A 61 0.12 17.80 9.72
C ASP A 61 0.16 18.61 8.42
N GLY A 62 -0.65 19.64 8.35
CA GLY A 62 -0.71 20.61 7.24
C GLY A 62 0.47 21.61 7.18
N SER A 63 1.46 21.52 8.07
CA SER A 63 2.63 22.41 8.09
C SER A 63 3.42 22.27 6.79
N ARG A 64 3.86 23.39 6.23
CA ARG A 64 4.76 23.44 5.08
C ARG A 64 6.24 23.57 5.45
N ALA A 65 6.54 23.56 6.75
CA ALA A 65 7.93 23.68 7.24
C ALA A 65 8.75 22.41 7.00
N THR A 66 8.10 21.28 6.76
CA THR A 66 8.74 19.98 6.59
C THR A 66 8.12 19.27 5.38
N SER A 67 8.91 18.56 4.58
CA SER A 67 8.43 17.82 3.42
C SER A 67 7.49 16.66 3.83
N LEU A 68 6.62 16.24 2.93
CA LEU A 68 5.74 15.07 3.14
C LEU A 68 6.55 13.82 3.50
N ALA A 69 7.66 13.60 2.80
CA ALA A 69 8.56 12.49 3.07
C ALA A 69 9.10 12.53 4.51
N ALA A 70 9.55 13.68 4.99
CA ALA A 70 10.08 13.81 6.35
C ALA A 70 9.00 13.64 7.44
N LYS A 71 7.76 14.02 7.17
CA LYS A 71 6.62 13.79 8.08
C LYS A 71 6.25 12.32 8.19
N ILE A 72 6.18 11.62 7.05
CA ILE A 72 5.73 10.24 6.97
C ILE A 72 6.82 9.23 7.37
N ALA A 73 8.10 9.54 7.13
CA ALA A 73 9.20 8.61 7.38
C ALA A 73 9.22 7.98 8.80
N PRO A 74 8.95 8.73 9.90
CA PRO A 74 8.92 8.14 11.24
C PRO A 74 7.76 7.16 11.45
N ALA A 75 6.68 7.29 10.68
CA ALA A 75 5.49 6.45 10.77
C ALA A 75 5.59 5.17 9.93
N LEU A 76 6.60 5.00 9.10
CA LEU A 76 6.78 3.76 8.34
C LEU A 76 7.16 2.60 9.27
N SER A 77 6.34 1.55 9.31
CA SER A 77 6.68 0.30 10.00
C SER A 77 7.57 -0.60 9.14
N GLN A 78 7.46 -0.50 7.82
CA GLN A 78 8.37 -1.09 6.83
C GLN A 78 8.93 0.04 5.95
N ARG A 79 10.25 0.10 5.84
CA ARG A 79 10.94 1.22 5.17
C ARG A 79 10.82 1.23 3.65
N THR A 80 10.56 0.08 3.07
CA THR A 80 10.44 -0.07 1.62
C THR A 80 9.15 -0.79 1.29
N SER A 81 8.58 -0.47 0.16
CA SER A 81 7.30 -1.00 -0.33
C SER A 81 7.55 -2.07 -1.39
N PRO A 82 7.05 -3.29 -1.23
CA PRO A 82 7.00 -4.23 -2.35
C PRO A 82 6.15 -3.62 -3.47
N ILE A 83 6.53 -3.88 -4.71
CA ILE A 83 5.84 -3.34 -5.89
C ILE A 83 5.39 -4.47 -6.82
N TRP A 84 4.63 -4.12 -7.88
CA TRP A 84 4.06 -5.08 -8.83
C TRP A 84 5.06 -6.05 -9.50
N MET A 85 6.34 -5.69 -9.53
CA MET A 85 7.42 -6.56 -10.05
C MET A 85 7.92 -7.60 -9.04
N ASP A 86 7.50 -7.50 -7.77
CA ASP A 86 7.94 -8.44 -6.74
C ASP A 86 7.31 -9.81 -6.97
N SER A 87 8.14 -10.83 -7.04
CA SER A 87 7.75 -12.23 -7.23
C SER A 87 8.25 -13.14 -6.10
N SER A 88 8.62 -12.56 -4.96
CA SER A 88 9.31 -13.26 -3.88
C SER A 88 8.41 -14.13 -3.00
N THR A 89 7.09 -14.05 -3.12
CA THR A 89 6.13 -14.66 -2.16
C THR A 89 5.46 -15.95 -2.66
N ALA A 90 6.15 -16.71 -3.49
CA ALA A 90 5.59 -17.98 -4.00
C ALA A 90 5.24 -18.98 -2.87
N ALA A 91 6.06 -19.04 -1.82
CA ALA A 91 5.81 -19.88 -0.65
C ALA A 91 4.55 -19.42 0.11
N GLU A 92 4.39 -18.12 0.31
CA GLU A 92 3.24 -17.54 0.98
C GLU A 92 1.94 -17.75 0.18
N CYS A 93 2.01 -17.71 -1.15
CA CYS A 93 0.88 -18.07 -2.01
C CYS A 93 0.44 -19.52 -1.80
N ALA A 94 1.41 -20.45 -1.74
CA ALA A 94 1.12 -21.85 -1.48
C ALA A 94 0.53 -22.09 -0.07
N GLU A 95 1.03 -21.37 0.93
CA GLU A 95 0.52 -21.43 2.31
C GLU A 95 -0.93 -20.90 2.39
N ILE A 96 -1.25 -19.79 1.72
CA ILE A 96 -2.61 -19.24 1.65
C ILE A 96 -3.55 -20.22 0.97
N ALA A 97 -3.13 -20.78 -0.18
CA ALA A 97 -3.92 -21.76 -0.89
C ALA A 97 -4.19 -23.01 -0.02
N ALA A 98 -3.18 -23.53 0.66
CA ALA A 98 -3.32 -24.69 1.54
C ALA A 98 -4.27 -24.40 2.72
N ALA A 99 -4.18 -23.23 3.33
CA ALA A 99 -5.03 -22.83 4.46
C ALA A 99 -6.50 -22.70 4.08
N LEU A 100 -6.80 -22.26 2.85
CA LEU A 100 -8.17 -22.03 2.36
C LEU A 100 -8.77 -23.23 1.60
N GLY A 101 -8.04 -24.34 1.45
CA GLY A 101 -8.55 -25.54 0.76
C GLY A 101 -8.21 -25.60 -0.74
N GLY A 102 -7.23 -24.85 -1.19
CA GLY A 102 -6.69 -24.90 -2.55
C GLY A 102 -6.92 -23.61 -3.36
N ASN A 103 -6.28 -23.54 -4.51
CA ASN A 103 -6.35 -22.38 -5.39
C ASN A 103 -7.77 -22.01 -5.83
N GLN A 104 -8.64 -23.01 -6.04
CA GLN A 104 -10.03 -22.75 -6.42
C GLN A 104 -10.79 -22.05 -5.29
N ALA A 105 -10.57 -22.46 -4.03
CA ALA A 105 -11.23 -21.83 -2.89
C ALA A 105 -10.75 -20.38 -2.70
N VAL A 106 -9.47 -20.09 -2.90
CA VAL A 106 -8.96 -18.71 -2.92
C VAL A 106 -9.63 -17.89 -4.01
N CYS A 107 -9.74 -18.44 -5.23
CA CYS A 107 -10.37 -17.78 -6.35
C CYS A 107 -11.88 -17.52 -6.10
N ASP A 108 -12.59 -18.48 -5.54
CA ASP A 108 -14.02 -18.36 -5.23
C ASP A 108 -14.29 -17.29 -4.16
N LEU A 109 -13.34 -17.09 -3.24
CA LEU A 109 -13.44 -16.11 -2.17
C LEU A 109 -13.01 -14.72 -2.65
N THR A 110 -11.86 -14.61 -3.33
CA THR A 110 -11.19 -13.33 -3.61
C THR A 110 -11.19 -12.91 -5.08
N GLY A 111 -11.75 -13.73 -5.97
CA GLY A 111 -11.81 -13.46 -7.41
C GLY A 111 -10.55 -13.85 -8.18
N SER A 112 -9.49 -14.27 -7.52
CA SER A 112 -8.24 -14.68 -8.16
C SER A 112 -7.44 -15.65 -7.29
N VAL A 113 -6.60 -16.46 -7.90
CA VAL A 113 -5.62 -17.27 -7.16
C VAL A 113 -4.60 -16.36 -6.47
N ALA A 114 -3.97 -16.86 -5.40
CA ALA A 114 -2.87 -16.13 -4.76
C ALA A 114 -1.70 -15.95 -5.76
N THR A 115 -1.28 -14.71 -5.93
CA THR A 115 -0.22 -14.35 -6.88
C THR A 115 0.90 -13.63 -6.12
N PRO A 116 2.19 -13.91 -6.39
CA PRO A 116 3.28 -13.41 -5.57
C PRO A 116 3.31 -11.90 -5.36
N ARG A 117 2.92 -11.11 -6.35
CA ARG A 117 2.89 -9.64 -6.25
C ARG A 117 1.71 -9.07 -5.45
N PHE A 118 0.67 -9.89 -5.15
CA PHE A 118 -0.51 -9.40 -4.47
C PHE A 118 -0.24 -9.09 -2.99
N THR A 119 -0.99 -8.15 -2.45
CA THR A 119 -0.74 -7.60 -1.11
C THR A 119 -0.90 -8.62 0.00
N GLY A 120 -1.85 -9.55 -0.10
CA GLY A 120 -2.04 -10.63 0.89
C GLY A 120 -0.78 -11.48 1.09
N PRO A 121 -0.22 -12.11 0.05
CA PRO A 121 1.07 -12.80 0.14
C PRO A 121 2.23 -11.92 0.62
N GLN A 122 2.28 -10.66 0.20
CA GLN A 122 3.32 -9.71 0.66
C GLN A 122 3.21 -9.41 2.16
N ILE A 123 2.01 -9.18 2.67
CA ILE A 123 1.75 -9.01 4.11
C ILE A 123 2.20 -10.25 4.88
N ARG A 124 1.82 -11.45 4.41
CA ARG A 124 2.20 -12.71 5.06
C ARG A 124 3.73 -12.88 5.12
N ARG A 125 4.44 -12.56 4.03
CA ARG A 125 5.90 -12.58 3.99
C ARG A 125 6.50 -11.58 5.00
N PHE A 126 6.03 -10.36 4.99
CA PHE A 126 6.51 -9.32 5.91
C PHE A 126 6.30 -9.74 7.38
N ALA A 127 5.12 -10.23 7.72
CA ALA A 127 4.82 -10.70 9.09
C ALA A 127 5.75 -11.85 9.55
N LYS A 128 6.18 -12.71 8.62
CA LYS A 128 7.11 -13.81 8.89
C LYS A 128 8.57 -13.34 9.00
N GLN A 129 8.97 -12.40 8.16
CA GLN A 129 10.37 -11.95 8.09
C GLN A 129 10.73 -10.94 9.18
N ASP A 130 9.80 -10.04 9.53
CA ASP A 130 9.97 -9.06 10.60
C ASP A 130 8.70 -8.98 11.48
N PRO A 131 8.49 -9.98 12.37
CA PRO A 131 7.32 -9.99 13.25
C PRO A 131 7.25 -8.76 14.15
N ALA A 132 8.40 -8.18 14.52
CA ALA A 132 8.45 -6.99 15.37
C ALA A 132 7.98 -5.74 14.62
N ALA A 133 8.37 -5.56 13.37
CA ALA A 133 7.86 -4.47 12.55
C ALA A 133 6.37 -4.68 12.21
N TRP A 134 5.96 -5.92 11.91
CA TRP A 134 4.56 -6.25 11.70
C TRP A 134 3.69 -5.91 12.92
N ALA A 135 4.12 -6.26 14.12
CA ALA A 135 3.39 -5.94 15.36
C ALA A 135 3.20 -4.43 15.59
N ARG A 136 4.08 -3.59 15.03
CA ARG A 136 3.96 -2.13 15.06
C ARG A 136 3.11 -1.56 13.94
N THR A 137 2.78 -2.36 12.92
CA THR A 137 1.96 -1.92 11.77
C THR A 137 0.52 -1.70 12.22
N LYS A 138 -0.02 -0.55 11.89
CA LYS A 138 -1.41 -0.15 12.21
C LYS A 138 -2.27 -0.09 10.96
N ARG A 139 -1.66 0.22 9.81
CA ARG A 139 -2.34 0.38 8.54
C ARG A 139 -1.47 -0.11 7.39
N VAL A 140 -2.09 -0.76 6.43
CA VAL A 140 -1.49 -1.04 5.13
C VAL A 140 -2.31 -0.32 4.07
N HIS A 141 -1.66 0.48 3.26
CA HIS A 141 -2.25 1.13 2.09
C HIS A 141 -1.70 0.55 0.80
N LEU A 142 -2.51 0.58 -0.24
CA LEU A 142 -2.01 0.54 -1.62
C LEU A 142 -1.47 1.93 -2.00
N VAL A 143 -0.71 2.02 -3.09
CA VAL A 143 -0.15 3.31 -3.52
C VAL A 143 -1.23 4.36 -3.76
N SER A 144 -2.36 3.98 -4.37
CA SER A 144 -3.52 4.85 -4.61
C SER A 144 -4.11 5.40 -3.32
N SER A 145 -4.47 4.53 -2.36
CA SER A 145 -5.05 4.96 -1.08
C SER A 145 -4.05 5.68 -0.18
N PHE A 146 -2.76 5.37 -0.28
CA PHE A 146 -1.71 6.12 0.40
C PHE A 146 -1.65 7.58 -0.06
N PHE A 147 -1.61 7.80 -1.38
CA PHE A 147 -1.65 9.16 -1.92
C PHE A 147 -2.97 9.87 -1.63
N ALA A 148 -4.10 9.17 -1.71
CA ALA A 148 -5.39 9.73 -1.33
C ALA A 148 -5.39 10.19 0.14
N SER A 149 -4.80 9.37 1.04
CA SER A 149 -4.66 9.73 2.46
C SER A 149 -3.78 10.96 2.66
N VAL A 150 -2.64 11.03 1.98
CA VAL A 150 -1.72 12.17 2.06
C VAL A 150 -2.38 13.46 1.57
N LEU A 151 -3.09 13.40 0.44
CA LEU A 151 -3.78 14.57 -0.13
C LEU A 151 -4.99 15.01 0.71
N ALA A 152 -5.69 14.05 1.32
CA ALA A 152 -6.82 14.33 2.20
C ALA A 152 -6.40 14.82 3.59
N GLY A 153 -5.13 14.58 3.99
CA GLY A 153 -4.68 14.83 5.36
C GLY A 153 -5.32 13.90 6.39
N ALA A 154 -5.84 12.75 5.96
CA ALA A 154 -6.57 11.79 6.79
C ALA A 154 -6.48 10.38 6.19
N ASP A 155 -6.74 9.35 7.00
CA ASP A 155 -6.76 7.96 6.54
C ASP A 155 -7.90 7.73 5.53
N ALA A 156 -7.57 7.49 4.28
CA ALA A 156 -8.53 7.19 3.23
C ALA A 156 -8.81 5.69 3.15
N ALA A 157 -10.04 5.32 2.80
CA ALA A 157 -10.38 3.94 2.50
C ALA A 157 -9.63 3.43 1.25
N ILE A 158 -9.37 2.13 1.22
CA ILE A 158 -8.94 1.47 -0.01
C ILE A 158 -10.17 1.30 -0.90
N ASP A 159 -10.08 1.72 -2.15
CA ASP A 159 -11.12 1.50 -3.14
C ASP A 159 -11.41 0.01 -3.32
N THR A 160 -12.67 -0.36 -3.52
CA THR A 160 -13.07 -1.77 -3.63
C THR A 160 -12.47 -2.46 -4.86
N GLY A 161 -12.24 -1.74 -5.96
CA GLY A 161 -11.57 -2.27 -7.15
C GLY A 161 -10.11 -2.63 -6.87
N ASP A 162 -9.39 -1.75 -6.15
CA ASP A 162 -8.01 -2.01 -5.69
C ASP A 162 -7.98 -3.09 -4.60
N GLY A 163 -8.94 -3.06 -3.67
CA GLY A 163 -9.10 -4.04 -2.60
C GLY A 163 -9.29 -5.47 -3.11
N ALA A 164 -10.07 -5.64 -4.18
CA ALA A 164 -10.25 -6.93 -4.85
C ALA A 164 -8.93 -7.53 -5.35
N GLY A 165 -7.99 -6.68 -5.79
CA GLY A 165 -6.65 -7.07 -6.23
C GLY A 165 -5.67 -7.46 -5.13
N MET A 166 -6.05 -7.37 -3.86
CA MET A 166 -5.16 -7.66 -2.73
C MET A 166 -5.16 -9.14 -2.29
N ASN A 167 -6.09 -9.98 -2.76
CA ASN A 167 -6.40 -11.31 -2.21
C ASN A 167 -6.81 -11.31 -0.72
N LEU A 168 -7.45 -10.25 -0.25
CA LEU A 168 -7.90 -10.08 1.13
C LEU A 168 -9.38 -9.78 1.25
N MET A 169 -10.04 -9.47 0.14
CA MET A 169 -11.45 -9.11 0.10
C MET A 169 -12.30 -10.33 -0.30
N ASP A 170 -13.39 -10.54 0.44
CA ASP A 170 -14.48 -11.40 -0.03
C ASP A 170 -15.28 -10.64 -1.09
N ILE A 171 -15.10 -11.02 -2.35
CA ILE A 171 -15.71 -10.32 -3.49
C ILE A 171 -17.24 -10.38 -3.53
N ARG A 172 -17.85 -11.38 -2.86
CA ARG A 172 -19.32 -11.51 -2.79
C ARG A 172 -19.90 -10.52 -1.78
N ARG A 173 -19.14 -10.21 -0.74
CA ARG A 173 -19.53 -9.25 0.31
C ARG A 173 -19.09 -7.83 0.00
N GLY A 174 -18.07 -7.66 -0.83
CA GLY A 174 -17.43 -6.37 -1.06
C GLY A 174 -16.72 -5.80 0.20
N ASP A 175 -16.25 -6.69 1.06
CA ASP A 175 -15.63 -6.34 2.35
C ASP A 175 -14.45 -7.27 2.64
N TRP A 176 -13.62 -6.90 3.62
CA TRP A 176 -12.48 -7.73 4.02
C TRP A 176 -12.94 -9.13 4.47
N SER A 177 -12.23 -10.14 4.02
CA SER A 177 -12.47 -11.52 4.43
C SER A 177 -12.01 -11.72 5.88
N PRO A 178 -12.81 -12.36 6.74
CA PRO A 178 -12.38 -12.79 8.07
C PRO A 178 -11.51 -14.06 8.05
N ALA A 179 -11.34 -14.69 6.88
CA ALA A 179 -10.61 -15.96 6.71
C ALA A 179 -9.10 -15.76 6.60
#